data_11028e347696e459e4522702d1757160
#
_entry.id   11028e347696e459e4522702d1757160
#
_cell.length_a   1.000
_cell.length_b   1.000
_cell.length_c   1.000
_cell.angle_alpha   90.00
_cell.angle_beta   90.00
_cell.angle_gamma   90.00
#
_symmetry.space_group_name_H-M   'P 1'
#
loop_
_entity.id
_entity.type
_entity.pdbx_description
1 polymer ?
#
loop_
_entity_poly.entity_id
_entity_poly.type
_entity_poly.pdbx_seq_one_letter_code
_entity_poly.pdbx_strand_id
1 'polypeptide(L)' 'MAQDPRFALQQFIASLERHFEAVSARRGEDDPAVEQAYYQVEDAFLNYEEALSDQFEEYLPISLAEEDN' A
#
# COMPACT_ATOMS: atom_id res chain seq x y z
N MET A 1 -6.03 -19.20 -1.46
CA MET A 1 -7.22 -18.65 -0.89
C MET A 1 -7.29 -17.17 -1.11
N ALA A 2 -8.39 -16.69 -1.58
CA ALA A 2 -8.48 -15.28 -1.90
C ALA A 2 -8.53 -14.45 -0.63
N GLN A 3 -7.91 -13.30 -0.66
CA GLN A 3 -7.91 -12.41 0.44
C GLN A 3 -9.16 -11.57 0.42
N ASP A 4 -9.72 -11.27 1.58
CA ASP A 4 -10.90 -10.44 1.64
C ASP A 4 -10.54 -9.02 1.23
N PRO A 5 -11.14 -8.48 0.17
CA PRO A 5 -10.76 -7.12 -0.26
C PRO A 5 -11.00 -6.05 0.80
N ARG A 6 -12.04 -6.22 1.62
CA ARG A 6 -12.28 -5.25 2.66
C ARG A 6 -11.17 -5.25 3.69
N PHE A 7 -10.68 -6.44 4.05
CA PHE A 7 -9.58 -6.53 4.99
C PHE A 7 -8.31 -5.94 4.36
N ALA A 8 -8.06 -6.25 3.10
CA ALA A 8 -6.89 -5.72 2.43
C ALA A 8 -6.97 -4.19 2.32
N LEU A 9 -8.18 -3.66 2.11
CA LEU A 9 -8.36 -2.22 2.07
C LEU A 9 -8.01 -1.59 3.42
N GLN A 10 -8.44 -2.21 4.52
CA GLN A 10 -8.12 -1.66 5.82
C GLN A 10 -6.63 -1.69 6.09
N GLN A 11 -5.95 -2.73 5.63
CA GLN A 11 -4.51 -2.78 5.75
C GLN A 11 -3.83 -1.68 4.95
N PHE A 12 -4.36 -1.42 3.77
CA PHE A 12 -3.83 -0.37 2.91
C PHE A 12 -4.00 0.99 3.59
N ILE A 13 -5.17 1.26 4.13
CA ILE A 13 -5.42 2.53 4.82
C ILE A 13 -4.48 2.67 6.01
N ALA A 14 -4.31 1.60 6.78
CA ALA A 14 -3.43 1.65 7.94
C ALA A 14 -1.99 1.92 7.52
N SER A 15 -1.56 1.36 6.40
CA SER A 15 -0.20 1.60 5.93
C SER A 15 -0.01 3.04 5.50
N LEU A 16 -1.03 3.64 4.91
CA LEU A 16 -0.96 5.04 4.53
C LEU A 16 -0.86 5.93 5.77
N GLU A 17 -1.60 5.59 6.81
CA GLU A 17 -1.53 6.36 8.03
C GLU A 17 -0.17 6.25 8.69
N ARG A 18 0.41 5.06 8.67
CA ARG A 18 1.76 4.89 9.20
C ARG A 18 2.77 5.68 8.41
N HIS A 19 2.62 5.70 7.11
CA HIS A 19 3.52 6.46 6.27
C HIS A 19 3.41 7.95 6.60
N PHE A 20 2.19 8.44 6.77
CA PHE A 20 2.00 9.84 7.12
C PHE A 20 2.67 10.15 8.46
N GLU A 21 2.52 9.27 9.44
CA GLU A 21 3.13 9.50 10.73
C GLU A 21 4.64 9.49 10.64
N ALA A 22 5.19 8.58 9.84
CA ALA A 22 6.63 8.52 9.69
C ALA A 22 7.17 9.78 9.04
N VAL A 23 6.47 10.29 8.04
CA VAL A 23 6.89 11.50 7.36
C VAL A 23 6.80 12.69 8.32
N SER A 24 5.73 12.75 9.10
CA SER A 24 5.55 13.86 10.03
C SER A 24 6.61 13.88 11.10
N ALA A 25 7.10 12.72 11.50
CA ALA A 25 8.07 12.63 12.58
C ALA A 25 9.49 12.46 12.10
N ARG A 26 9.72 12.51 10.80
CA ARG A 26 11.07 12.23 10.29
C ARG A 26 12.04 13.28 10.77
N ARG A 27 13.28 12.84 10.92
CA ARG A 27 14.30 13.72 11.44
C ARG A 27 15.32 14.08 10.40
N GLY A 28 15.03 14.03 9.18
CA GLY A 28 15.98 14.36 8.15
C GLY A 28 15.47 13.79 6.87
N GLU A 29 16.29 13.83 5.84
CA GLU A 29 15.84 13.38 4.56
C GLU A 29 15.92 11.89 4.39
N ASP A 30 16.76 11.22 5.16
CA ASP A 30 16.99 9.82 4.99
C ASP A 30 16.56 9.02 6.18
N ASP A 31 15.39 9.30 6.71
CA ASP A 31 14.90 8.57 7.87
C ASP A 31 14.48 7.16 7.42
N PRO A 32 15.10 6.12 7.94
CA PRO A 32 14.73 4.76 7.53
C PRO A 32 13.29 4.40 7.83
N ALA A 33 12.67 5.05 8.83
CA ALA A 33 11.28 4.75 9.13
C ALA A 33 10.36 5.15 7.99
N VAL A 34 10.68 6.25 7.31
CA VAL A 34 9.89 6.67 6.16
C VAL A 34 10.04 5.67 5.03
N GLU A 35 11.26 5.20 4.81
CA GLU A 35 11.49 4.25 3.73
C GLU A 35 10.76 2.93 4.00
N GLN A 36 10.81 2.45 5.23
CA GLN A 36 10.09 1.23 5.55
C GLN A 36 8.59 1.40 5.40
N ALA A 37 8.08 2.55 5.81
CA ALA A 37 6.65 2.80 5.66
C ALA A 37 6.26 2.86 4.20
N TYR A 38 7.13 3.41 3.35
CA TYR A 38 6.88 3.45 1.92
C TYR A 38 6.72 2.03 1.35
N TYR A 39 7.62 1.13 1.73
CA TYR A 39 7.51 -0.24 1.22
C TYR A 39 6.28 -0.95 1.76
N GLN A 40 5.86 -0.63 2.98
CA GLN A 40 4.65 -1.23 3.51
C GLN A 40 3.41 -0.74 2.76
N VAL A 41 3.41 0.51 2.34
CA VAL A 41 2.31 1.02 1.52
C VAL A 41 2.28 0.27 0.18
N GLU A 42 3.44 0.08 -0.42
CA GLU A 42 3.50 -0.62 -1.70
C GLU A 42 2.99 -2.05 -1.57
N ASP A 43 3.43 -2.76 -0.53
CA ASP A 43 2.96 -4.12 -0.32
C ASP A 43 1.46 -4.16 -0.10
N ALA A 44 0.94 -3.25 0.71
CA ALA A 44 -0.49 -3.24 1.00
C ALA A 44 -1.31 -2.88 -0.24
N PHE A 45 -0.78 -1.99 -1.08
CA PHE A 45 -1.43 -1.64 -2.33
C PHE A 45 -1.55 -2.88 -3.24
N LEU A 46 -0.45 -3.62 -3.37
CA LEU A 46 -0.46 -4.79 -4.24
C LEU A 46 -1.39 -5.86 -3.70
N ASN A 47 -1.42 -6.04 -2.37
CA ASN A 47 -2.32 -7.01 -1.79
C ASN A 47 -3.78 -6.64 -2.01
N TYR A 48 -4.09 -5.36 -1.88
CA TYR A 48 -5.45 -4.90 -2.10
C TYR A 48 -5.85 -5.09 -3.57
N GLU A 49 -4.96 -4.75 -4.48
CA GLU A 49 -5.26 -4.89 -5.89
C GLU A 49 -5.46 -6.37 -6.25
N GLU A 50 -4.64 -7.23 -5.67
CA GLU A 50 -4.79 -8.66 -5.93
C GLU A 50 -6.13 -9.16 -5.39
N ALA A 51 -6.54 -8.68 -4.22
CA ALA A 51 -7.81 -9.09 -3.65
C ALA A 51 -8.98 -8.61 -4.52
N LEU A 52 -8.89 -7.41 -5.06
CA LEU A 52 -9.92 -6.91 -5.97
C LEU A 52 -9.99 -7.78 -7.21
N SER A 53 -8.85 -8.12 -7.77
CA SER A 53 -8.82 -8.94 -8.98
C SER A 53 -9.42 -10.31 -8.71
N ASP A 54 -9.11 -10.90 -7.56
CA ASP A 54 -9.61 -12.23 -7.24
C ASP A 54 -11.13 -12.24 -7.01
N GLN A 55 -11.65 -11.20 -6.37
CA GLN A 55 -13.06 -11.20 -6.00
C GLN A 55 -13.94 -10.57 -7.05
N PHE A 56 -13.48 -9.51 -7.70
CA PHE A 56 -14.31 -8.73 -8.59
C PHE A 56 -13.75 -8.57 -9.98
N GLU A 57 -12.55 -9.09 -10.22
CA GLU A 57 -11.87 -8.95 -11.50
C GLU A 57 -11.69 -7.47 -11.85
N GLU A 58 -11.36 -6.67 -10.83
CA GLU A 58 -11.16 -5.24 -11.02
C GLU A 58 -9.79 -4.86 -10.54
N TYR A 59 -9.32 -3.72 -11.01
CA TYR A 59 -8.02 -3.21 -10.62
C TYR A 59 -8.18 -1.76 -10.21
N LEU A 60 -7.23 -1.29 -9.45
CA LEU A 60 -7.24 0.11 -9.06
C LEU A 60 -6.95 0.98 -10.27
N PRO A 61 -7.50 2.20 -10.28
CA PRO A 61 -7.25 3.12 -11.40
C PRO A 61 -5.88 3.79 -11.30
N ILE A 62 -4.91 3.06 -10.78
CA ILE A 62 -3.54 3.52 -10.67
C ILE A 62 -2.68 2.41 -11.17
N SER A 63 -1.65 2.69 -11.88
CA SER A 63 -0.82 1.66 -12.47
C SER A 63 0.51 1.55 -11.77
N LEU A 64 0.51 1.63 -10.46
CA LEU A 64 1.74 1.50 -9.71
C LEU A 64 2.39 0.15 -9.93
N ALA A 65 1.59 -0.89 -9.89
CA ALA A 65 2.14 -2.23 -10.04
C ALA A 65 2.57 -2.55 -11.43
N GLU A 66 2.01 -1.88 -12.41
CA GLU A 66 2.35 -2.12 -13.78
C GLU A 66 3.19 -1.10 -14.38
N GLU A 67 3.76 -0.22 -13.63
CA GLU A 67 4.53 0.81 -14.14
C GLU A 67 5.63 0.35 -14.89
N ASP A 68 5.87 0.74 -15.92
CA ASP A 68 6.89 0.34 -16.65
C ASP A 68 7.27 1.22 -17.51
N ASN A 69 7.30 1.53 -17.58
CA ASN A 69 7.77 2.19 -18.35
C ASN A 69 7.83 2.61 -18.92
#